data_856dcf32e95e1beae35750b7464b45bf
#
_entry.id   856dcf32e95e1beae35750b7464b45bf
#
_cell.length_a   1.000
_cell.length_b   1.000
_cell.length_c   1.000
_cell.angle_alpha   90.00
_cell.angle_beta   90.00
_cell.angle_gamma   90.00
#
_symmetry.space_group_name_H-M   'P 1'
#
loop_
_entity.id
_entity.type
_entity.pdbx_description
1 polymer ?
#
loop_
_entity_poly.entity_id
_entity_poly.type
_entity_poly.pdbx_seq_one_letter_code
_entity_poly.pdbx_strand_id
1 'polypeptide(L)'
;MRVIRSLCIAFSTYSRIPVPQVAWTDENRKYSMCFFPLIGAVIGLLLWGWLALCDALGFGALLRGAVGALLPILVTGGIHMDGFMDTSDALASWQSPEKRLEILKDSHVGAFAVLGCAGYLLLDAALLSELPTTLAPMMIGCFMLSRACSAWAMSAFRSARPKGMLDAFAQAAQRRMLTISCAVYAVLCAVLWAIVGGWLAIPCLLAAILCAWYYRHMSYKQFGGITGDLAGWFLQITELTLTAVIVIGGKLL
;
A
#
# COMPACT_ATOMS: atom_id res chain seq x y z
N MET A 1 10.24 24.97 6.61
CA MET A 1 11.37 24.14 6.15
C MET A 1 11.29 22.68 6.62
N ARG A 2 11.03 22.34 7.90
CA ARG A 2 10.99 20.95 8.41
C ARG A 2 9.95 20.07 7.72
N VAL A 3 8.74 20.57 7.51
CA VAL A 3 7.64 19.84 6.86
C VAL A 3 7.99 19.40 5.44
N ILE A 4 8.60 20.31 4.64
CA ILE A 4 9.04 20.02 3.27
C ILE A 4 10.15 18.94 3.26
N ARG A 5 11.09 19.00 4.22
CA ARG A 5 12.14 17.96 4.36
C ARG A 5 11.55 16.59 4.68
N SER A 6 10.56 16.53 5.59
CA SER A 6 9.85 15.29 5.89
C SER A 6 9.08 14.73 4.68
N LEU A 7 8.49 15.60 3.87
CA LEU A 7 7.85 15.20 2.60
C LEU A 7 8.89 14.62 1.62
N CYS A 8 10.03 15.30 1.43
CA CYS A 8 11.11 14.77 0.57
C CYS A 8 11.60 13.39 1.06
N ILE A 9 11.76 13.20 2.38
CA ILE A 9 12.14 11.89 2.94
C ILE A 9 11.09 10.82 2.63
N ALA A 10 9.80 11.12 2.79
CA ALA A 10 8.74 10.16 2.45
C ALA A 10 8.82 9.72 0.99
N PHE A 11 8.90 10.70 0.07
CA PHE A 11 8.95 10.42 -1.37
C PHE A 11 10.24 9.72 -1.79
N SER A 12 11.41 10.13 -1.28
CA SER A 12 12.69 9.48 -1.60
C SER A 12 12.80 8.05 -1.05
N THR A 13 12.07 7.75 0.04
CA THR A 13 12.08 6.40 0.65
C THR A 13 11.14 5.44 -0.05
N TYR A 14 9.93 5.90 -0.38
CA TYR A 14 8.83 5.02 -0.81
C TYR A 14 8.39 5.24 -2.26
N SER A 15 9.15 6.04 -3.03
CA SER A 15 8.90 6.22 -4.46
C SER A 15 10.18 6.49 -5.25
N ARG A 16 10.09 6.32 -6.56
CA ARG A 16 11.10 6.71 -7.55
C ARG A 16 10.92 8.15 -8.05
N ILE A 17 9.96 8.88 -7.51
CA ILE A 17 9.69 10.28 -7.89
C ILE A 17 10.88 11.13 -7.44
N PRO A 18 11.53 11.87 -8.34
CA PRO A 18 12.69 12.66 -8.00
C PRO A 18 12.32 13.81 -7.06
N VAL A 19 12.99 13.87 -5.92
CA VAL A 19 12.87 14.94 -4.92
C VAL A 19 14.26 15.36 -4.44
N PRO A 20 14.40 16.59 -3.92
CA PRO A 20 15.66 17.04 -3.35
C PRO A 20 16.18 16.11 -2.26
N GLN A 21 17.48 15.82 -2.28
CA GLN A 21 18.14 15.01 -1.25
C GLN A 21 18.15 15.77 0.08
N VAL A 22 17.74 15.11 1.14
CA VAL A 22 17.67 15.66 2.49
C VAL A 22 18.37 14.73 3.47
N ALA A 23 19.12 15.31 4.43
CA ALA A 23 19.80 14.52 5.46
C ALA A 23 18.80 13.73 6.31
N TRP A 24 19.10 12.45 6.55
CA TRP A 24 18.29 11.49 7.29
C TRP A 24 18.48 11.64 8.81
N THR A 25 18.04 12.76 9.36
CA THR A 25 18.03 13.01 10.80
C THR A 25 16.66 12.68 11.40
N ASP A 26 16.59 12.38 12.69
CA ASP A 26 15.34 12.12 13.39
C ASP A 26 14.37 13.30 13.28
N GLU A 27 14.91 14.53 13.32
CA GLU A 27 14.14 15.75 13.16
C GLU A 27 13.46 15.85 11.79
N ASN A 28 14.17 15.49 10.71
CA ASN A 28 13.64 15.53 9.36
C ASN A 28 12.68 14.34 9.08
N ARG A 29 12.85 13.18 9.74
CA ARG A 29 11.98 12.01 9.64
C ARG A 29 10.68 12.14 10.43
N LYS A 30 10.62 13.05 11.41
CA LYS A 30 9.55 13.18 12.39
C LYS A 30 8.13 13.15 11.82
N TYR A 31 7.90 13.74 10.65
CA TYR A 31 6.59 13.83 10.00
C TYR A 31 6.54 13.07 8.67
N SER A 32 7.59 12.34 8.28
CA SER A 32 7.64 11.70 6.96
C SER A 32 6.48 10.73 6.73
N MET A 33 6.12 9.93 7.74
CA MET A 33 5.01 8.99 7.61
C MET A 33 3.63 9.65 7.49
N CYS A 34 3.49 10.92 7.89
CA CYS A 34 2.27 11.69 7.62
C CYS A 34 2.08 12.00 6.12
N PHE A 35 3.16 11.96 5.33
CA PHE A 35 3.14 12.20 3.88
C PHE A 35 3.11 10.92 3.04
N PHE A 36 3.24 9.77 3.68
CA PHE A 36 3.21 8.48 2.98
C PHE A 36 1.91 8.28 2.18
N PRO A 37 0.71 8.64 2.69
CA PRO A 37 -0.53 8.55 1.91
C PRO A 37 -0.57 9.41 0.64
N LEU A 38 0.21 10.51 0.57
CA LEU A 38 0.27 11.36 -0.62
C LEU A 38 0.92 10.65 -1.81
N ILE A 39 1.87 9.73 -1.56
CA ILE A 39 2.41 8.87 -2.62
C ILE A 39 1.30 8.01 -3.21
N GLY A 40 0.39 7.51 -2.37
CA GLY A 40 -0.81 6.80 -2.81
C GLY A 40 -1.72 7.67 -3.68
N ALA A 41 -1.91 8.95 -3.30
CA ALA A 41 -2.67 9.88 -4.13
C ALA A 41 -2.05 10.06 -5.52
N VAL A 42 -0.73 10.20 -5.60
CA VAL A 42 -0.03 10.31 -6.90
C VAL A 42 -0.20 9.05 -7.73
N ILE A 43 -0.07 7.86 -7.12
CA ILE A 43 -0.29 6.58 -7.83
C ILE A 43 -1.71 6.51 -8.38
N GLY A 44 -2.71 6.82 -7.55
CA GLY A 44 -4.11 6.78 -7.96
C GLY A 44 -4.45 7.79 -9.07
N LEU A 45 -3.87 8.99 -9.02
CA LEU A 45 -4.02 10.00 -10.07
C LEU A 45 -3.38 9.54 -11.39
N LEU A 46 -2.20 8.95 -11.34
CA LEU A 46 -1.53 8.40 -12.52
C LEU A 46 -2.32 7.24 -13.12
N LEU A 47 -2.86 6.36 -12.27
CA LEU A 47 -3.71 5.26 -12.73
C LEU A 47 -5.00 5.77 -13.37
N TRP A 48 -5.68 6.73 -12.76
CA TRP A 48 -6.86 7.34 -13.34
C TRP A 48 -6.55 8.00 -14.70
N GLY A 49 -5.45 8.76 -14.77
CA GLY A 49 -4.98 9.35 -16.04
C GLY A 49 -4.67 8.31 -17.10
N TRP A 50 -4.03 7.18 -16.73
CA TRP A 50 -3.78 6.06 -17.62
C TRP A 50 -5.09 5.45 -18.18
N LEU A 51 -6.05 5.18 -17.30
CA LEU A 51 -7.33 4.59 -17.70
C LEU A 51 -8.13 5.53 -18.62
N ALA A 52 -8.12 6.83 -18.34
CA ALA A 52 -8.73 7.85 -19.21
C ALA A 52 -8.03 7.92 -20.57
N LEU A 53 -6.71 7.81 -20.60
CA LEU A 53 -5.94 7.76 -21.85
C LEU A 53 -6.25 6.51 -22.66
N CYS A 54 -6.43 5.36 -22.00
CA CYS A 54 -6.83 4.11 -22.67
C CYS A 54 -8.18 4.27 -23.37
N ASP A 55 -9.15 4.89 -22.71
CA ASP A 55 -10.47 5.14 -23.30
C ASP A 55 -10.37 6.12 -24.48
N ALA A 56 -9.61 7.20 -24.34
CA ALA A 56 -9.45 8.21 -25.38
C ALA A 56 -8.76 7.67 -26.65
N LEU A 57 -7.82 6.73 -26.50
CA LEU A 57 -7.06 6.15 -27.60
C LEU A 57 -7.59 4.77 -28.05
N GLY A 58 -8.61 4.22 -27.39
CA GLY A 58 -9.20 2.93 -27.74
C GLY A 58 -8.27 1.73 -27.46
N PHE A 59 -7.41 1.82 -26.42
CA PHE A 59 -6.54 0.70 -26.05
C PHE A 59 -7.34 -0.49 -25.52
N GLY A 60 -6.92 -1.70 -25.91
CA GLY A 60 -7.59 -2.94 -25.48
C GLY A 60 -7.36 -3.27 -24.00
N ALA A 61 -8.25 -4.11 -23.47
CA ALA A 61 -8.29 -4.50 -22.04
C ALA A 61 -6.95 -5.02 -21.51
N LEU A 62 -6.22 -5.82 -22.32
CA LEU A 62 -4.93 -6.36 -21.90
C LEU A 62 -3.90 -5.27 -21.60
N LEU A 63 -3.72 -4.30 -22.50
CA LEU A 63 -2.77 -3.20 -22.29
C LEU A 63 -3.22 -2.30 -21.14
N ARG A 64 -4.52 -2.00 -21.08
CA ARG A 64 -5.15 -1.22 -20.00
C ARG A 64 -4.84 -1.81 -18.61
N GLY A 65 -5.11 -3.10 -18.42
CA GLY A 65 -4.90 -3.78 -17.15
C GLY A 65 -3.42 -4.01 -16.83
N ALA A 66 -2.63 -4.48 -17.79
CA ALA A 66 -1.22 -4.79 -17.57
C ALA A 66 -0.40 -3.56 -17.15
N VAL A 67 -0.53 -2.45 -17.86
CA VAL A 67 0.16 -1.19 -17.48
C VAL A 67 -0.40 -0.64 -16.17
N GLY A 68 -1.72 -0.73 -15.95
CA GLY A 68 -2.34 -0.32 -14.69
C GLY A 68 -1.75 -1.04 -13.48
N ALA A 69 -1.58 -2.36 -13.56
CA ALA A 69 -0.99 -3.18 -12.48
C ALA A 69 0.50 -2.91 -12.27
N LEU A 70 1.25 -2.59 -13.32
CA LEU A 70 2.67 -2.26 -13.23
C LEU A 70 2.94 -0.84 -12.70
N LEU A 71 2.00 0.08 -12.87
CA LEU A 71 2.20 1.49 -12.54
C LEU A 71 2.55 1.73 -11.05
N PRO A 72 1.85 1.13 -10.05
CA PRO A 72 2.23 1.27 -8.65
C PRO A 72 3.65 0.74 -8.37
N ILE A 73 4.05 -0.36 -9.02
CA ILE A 73 5.38 -0.96 -8.88
C ILE A 73 6.46 -0.02 -9.42
N LEU A 74 6.23 0.55 -10.60
CA LEU A 74 7.17 1.50 -11.23
C LEU A 74 7.33 2.76 -10.37
N VAL A 75 6.24 3.32 -9.87
CA VAL A 75 6.26 4.53 -9.02
C VAL A 75 6.97 4.28 -7.69
N THR A 76 6.74 3.12 -7.05
CA THR A 76 7.34 2.80 -5.75
C THR A 76 8.72 2.15 -5.85
N GLY A 77 9.14 1.77 -7.06
CA GLY A 77 10.36 1.00 -7.27
C GLY A 77 10.28 -0.43 -6.76
N GLY A 78 9.06 -0.95 -6.55
CA GLY A 78 8.81 -2.33 -6.16
C GLY A 78 8.92 -2.62 -4.65
N ILE A 79 9.26 -1.65 -3.80
CA ILE A 79 9.52 -1.88 -2.36
C ILE A 79 8.38 -2.60 -1.62
N HIS A 80 7.12 -2.35 -2.00
CA HIS A 80 5.98 -3.00 -1.37
C HIS A 80 5.74 -4.41 -1.93
N MET A 81 5.99 -4.60 -3.24
CA MET A 81 5.91 -5.91 -3.88
C MET A 81 7.01 -6.83 -3.37
N ASP A 82 8.22 -6.33 -3.14
CA ASP A 82 9.32 -7.04 -2.48
C ASP A 82 8.87 -7.61 -1.13
N GLY A 83 8.34 -6.76 -0.24
CA GLY A 83 7.80 -7.21 1.05
C GLY A 83 6.61 -8.19 0.91
N PHE A 84 5.79 -8.07 -0.13
CA PHE A 84 4.73 -9.02 -0.44
C PHE A 84 5.31 -10.40 -0.81
N MET A 85 6.34 -10.43 -1.63
CA MET A 85 7.01 -11.64 -2.08
C MET A 85 7.70 -12.34 -0.90
N ASP A 86 8.49 -11.63 -0.12
CA ASP A 86 9.21 -12.15 1.05
C ASP A 86 8.23 -12.73 2.09
N THR A 87 7.15 -12.01 2.35
CA THR A 87 6.11 -12.47 3.29
C THR A 87 5.39 -13.71 2.77
N SER A 88 5.16 -13.82 1.46
CA SER A 88 4.54 -14.99 0.84
C SER A 88 5.40 -16.23 1.01
N ASP A 89 6.71 -16.14 0.79
CA ASP A 89 7.65 -17.24 1.04
C ASP A 89 7.71 -17.62 2.53
N ALA A 90 7.82 -16.61 3.40
CA ALA A 90 7.86 -16.86 4.84
C ALA A 90 6.60 -17.55 5.36
N LEU A 91 5.42 -17.16 4.89
CA LEU A 91 4.16 -17.80 5.27
C LEU A 91 4.04 -19.23 4.74
N ALA A 92 4.46 -19.45 3.49
CA ALA A 92 4.41 -20.77 2.85
C ALA A 92 5.42 -21.78 3.43
N SER A 93 6.42 -21.32 4.19
CA SER A 93 7.45 -22.18 4.77
C SER A 93 6.95 -23.10 5.91
N TRP A 94 5.78 -22.79 6.51
CA TRP A 94 5.22 -23.50 7.67
C TRP A 94 6.17 -23.60 8.89
N GLN A 95 7.16 -22.71 8.97
CA GLN A 95 8.18 -22.69 10.03
C GLN A 95 7.71 -21.92 11.28
N SER A 96 8.54 -21.96 12.35
CA SER A 96 8.32 -21.15 13.55
C SER A 96 8.43 -19.65 13.25
N PRO A 97 7.88 -18.76 14.10
CA PRO A 97 7.99 -17.32 13.93
C PRO A 97 9.43 -16.81 13.75
N GLU A 98 10.38 -17.36 14.50
CA GLU A 98 11.81 -17.01 14.45
C GLU A 98 12.40 -17.36 13.07
N LYS A 99 12.12 -18.57 12.58
CA LYS A 99 12.55 -19.03 11.25
C LYS A 99 11.94 -18.20 10.12
N ARG A 100 10.66 -17.84 10.23
CA ARG A 100 10.02 -16.95 9.26
C ARG A 100 10.66 -15.56 9.21
N LEU A 101 11.05 -15.03 10.38
CA LEU A 101 11.80 -13.77 10.43
C LEU A 101 13.21 -13.90 9.82
N GLU A 102 13.82 -15.08 9.82
CA GLU A 102 15.06 -15.35 9.08
C GLU A 102 14.82 -15.35 7.56
N ILE A 103 13.76 -16.03 7.10
CA ILE A 103 13.38 -16.07 5.67
C ILE A 103 13.15 -14.66 5.13
N LEU A 104 12.45 -13.78 5.86
CA LEU A 104 12.30 -12.37 5.46
C LEU A 104 13.63 -11.59 5.30
N LYS A 105 14.78 -12.12 5.72
CA LYS A 105 16.10 -11.50 5.55
C LYS A 105 16.91 -12.16 4.44
N ASP A 106 16.43 -13.27 3.91
CA ASP A 106 17.10 -13.99 2.84
C ASP A 106 16.92 -13.20 1.53
N SER A 107 18.01 -12.94 0.84
CA SER A 107 17.98 -12.27 -0.47
C SER A 107 17.58 -13.20 -1.62
N HIS A 108 17.42 -14.49 -1.37
CA HIS A 108 16.98 -15.45 -2.37
C HIS A 108 15.47 -15.48 -2.49
N VAL A 109 14.98 -15.45 -3.71
CA VAL A 109 13.55 -15.52 -4.02
C VAL A 109 13.09 -16.97 -4.07
N GLY A 110 12.11 -17.34 -3.26
CA GLY A 110 11.53 -18.67 -3.27
C GLY A 110 10.40 -18.83 -4.30
N ALA A 111 9.98 -20.06 -4.50
CA ALA A 111 8.94 -20.38 -5.47
C ALA A 111 7.58 -19.77 -5.13
N PHE A 112 7.25 -19.67 -3.85
CA PHE A 112 5.96 -19.10 -3.41
C PHE A 112 5.91 -17.58 -3.56
N ALA A 113 7.04 -16.86 -3.44
CA ALA A 113 7.14 -15.46 -3.79
C ALA A 113 6.81 -15.23 -5.28
N VAL A 114 7.39 -16.04 -6.18
CA VAL A 114 7.15 -15.95 -7.62
C VAL A 114 5.68 -16.25 -7.95
N LEU A 115 5.12 -17.34 -7.40
CA LEU A 115 3.72 -17.69 -7.60
C LEU A 115 2.77 -16.62 -7.06
N GLY A 116 3.06 -16.09 -5.87
CA GLY A 116 2.27 -15.01 -5.25
C GLY A 116 2.31 -13.74 -6.09
N CYS A 117 3.50 -13.31 -6.53
CA CYS A 117 3.68 -12.12 -7.37
C CYS A 117 2.96 -12.28 -8.72
N ALA A 118 3.13 -13.42 -9.40
CA ALA A 118 2.48 -13.69 -10.67
C ALA A 118 0.94 -13.70 -10.51
N GLY A 119 0.43 -14.40 -9.49
CA GLY A 119 -1.00 -14.43 -9.18
C GLY A 119 -1.57 -13.05 -8.87
N TYR A 120 -0.86 -12.26 -8.06
CA TYR A 120 -1.21 -10.87 -7.76
C TYR A 120 -1.32 -10.04 -9.03
N LEU A 121 -0.27 -10.02 -9.86
CA LEU A 121 -0.22 -9.19 -11.08
C LEU A 121 -1.28 -9.59 -12.09
N LEU A 122 -1.51 -10.88 -12.28
CA LEU A 122 -2.56 -11.37 -13.18
C LEU A 122 -3.95 -10.94 -12.70
N LEU A 123 -4.22 -11.08 -11.39
CA LEU A 123 -5.53 -10.72 -10.83
C LEU A 123 -5.74 -9.21 -10.85
N ASP A 124 -4.73 -8.43 -10.47
CA ASP A 124 -4.82 -6.97 -10.45
C ASP A 124 -4.99 -6.42 -11.88
N ALA A 125 -4.23 -6.95 -12.87
CA ALA A 125 -4.40 -6.60 -14.27
C ALA A 125 -5.80 -6.94 -14.79
N ALA A 126 -6.33 -8.11 -14.44
CA ALA A 126 -7.69 -8.51 -14.81
C ALA A 126 -8.74 -7.57 -14.21
N LEU A 127 -8.62 -7.24 -12.92
CA LEU A 127 -9.53 -6.30 -12.25
C LEU A 127 -9.46 -4.90 -12.87
N LEU A 128 -8.25 -4.37 -13.08
CA LEU A 128 -8.07 -3.04 -13.67
C LEU A 128 -8.53 -2.96 -15.13
N SER A 129 -8.49 -4.07 -15.88
CA SER A 129 -9.05 -4.13 -17.22
C SER A 129 -10.58 -3.96 -17.24
N GLU A 130 -11.25 -4.40 -16.17
CA GLU A 130 -12.70 -4.32 -15.98
C GLU A 130 -13.15 -3.06 -15.21
N LEU A 131 -12.22 -2.27 -14.67
CA LEU A 131 -12.54 -1.08 -13.87
C LEU A 131 -13.13 0.02 -14.77
N PRO A 132 -14.40 0.46 -14.55
CA PRO A 132 -14.97 1.60 -15.28
C PRO A 132 -14.18 2.88 -14.97
N THR A 133 -13.87 3.67 -16.00
CA THR A 133 -13.11 4.92 -15.82
C THR A 133 -13.86 5.94 -14.95
N THR A 134 -15.18 5.87 -14.91
CA THR A 134 -16.02 6.67 -14.00
C THR A 134 -15.75 6.36 -12.52
N LEU A 135 -15.37 5.12 -12.18
CA LEU A 135 -14.99 4.70 -10.83
C LEU A 135 -13.48 4.79 -10.57
N ALA A 136 -12.66 5.04 -11.58
CA ALA A 136 -11.21 5.14 -11.44
C ALA A 136 -10.72 6.15 -10.38
N PRO A 137 -11.40 7.31 -10.14
CA PRO A 137 -11.01 8.19 -9.04
C PRO A 137 -11.06 7.53 -7.66
N MET A 138 -11.85 6.47 -7.46
CA MET A 138 -11.87 5.72 -6.19
C MET A 138 -10.51 5.07 -5.88
N MET A 139 -9.69 4.77 -6.90
CA MET A 139 -8.36 4.22 -6.73
C MET A 139 -7.40 5.20 -6.02
N ILE A 140 -7.64 6.51 -6.11
CA ILE A 140 -6.90 7.49 -5.30
C ILE A 140 -7.08 7.19 -3.82
N GLY A 141 -8.33 6.99 -3.39
CA GLY A 141 -8.65 6.61 -2.02
C GLY A 141 -8.10 5.23 -1.64
N CYS A 142 -8.08 4.26 -2.57
CA CYS A 142 -7.53 2.93 -2.36
C CYS A 142 -6.04 3.01 -1.96
N PHE A 143 -5.21 3.65 -2.78
CA PHE A 143 -3.77 3.80 -2.52
C PHE A 143 -3.45 4.74 -1.35
N MET A 144 -4.28 5.75 -1.10
CA MET A 144 -4.11 6.64 0.06
C MET A 144 -4.44 5.93 1.37
N LEU A 145 -5.56 5.22 1.43
CA LEU A 145 -6.04 4.58 2.65
C LEU A 145 -5.15 3.41 3.05
N SER A 146 -4.69 2.57 2.10
CA SER A 146 -3.77 1.48 2.37
C SER A 146 -2.50 1.99 3.06
N ARG A 147 -1.93 3.10 2.58
CA ARG A 147 -0.75 3.74 3.17
C ARG A 147 -1.05 4.43 4.50
N ALA A 148 -2.20 5.06 4.65
CA ALA A 148 -2.62 5.64 5.93
C ALA A 148 -2.76 4.56 7.01
N CYS A 149 -3.40 3.44 6.70
CA CYS A 149 -3.54 2.30 7.61
C CYS A 149 -2.17 1.69 7.95
N SER A 150 -1.26 1.53 6.98
CA SER A 150 0.08 1.02 7.20
C SER A 150 0.92 1.95 8.09
N ALA A 151 0.87 3.26 7.83
CA ALA A 151 1.56 4.26 8.65
C ALA A 151 1.03 4.31 10.09
N TRP A 152 -0.28 4.21 10.26
CA TRP A 152 -0.89 4.13 11.58
C TRP A 152 -0.48 2.83 12.31
N ALA A 153 -0.55 1.69 11.63
CA ALA A 153 -0.17 0.38 12.19
C ALA A 153 1.29 0.37 12.65
N MET A 154 2.21 1.02 11.94
CA MET A 154 3.61 1.17 12.34
C MET A 154 3.74 1.81 13.74
N SER A 155 2.89 2.77 14.08
CA SER A 155 2.93 3.45 15.38
C SER A 155 2.12 2.75 16.47
N ALA A 156 1.14 1.94 16.10
CA ALA A 156 0.17 1.32 17.01
C ALA A 156 0.49 -0.14 17.34
N PHE A 157 1.18 -0.87 16.44
CA PHE A 157 1.44 -2.29 16.59
C PHE A 157 2.89 -2.54 17.05
N ARG A 158 3.09 -3.68 17.73
CA ARG A 158 4.42 -4.09 18.20
C ARG A 158 5.29 -4.51 17.01
N SER A 159 6.51 -3.99 16.94
CA SER A 159 7.52 -4.46 16.00
C SER A 159 8.01 -5.86 16.36
N ALA A 160 8.16 -6.74 15.37
CA ALA A 160 8.81 -8.05 15.51
C ALA A 160 10.33 -7.95 15.44
N ARG A 161 10.88 -6.84 14.92
CA ARG A 161 12.33 -6.61 14.79
C ARG A 161 12.73 -5.28 15.46
N PRO A 162 13.18 -5.29 16.71
CA PRO A 162 13.78 -4.11 17.33
C PRO A 162 14.98 -3.65 16.50
N LYS A 163 15.12 -2.32 16.32
CA LYS A 163 16.18 -1.66 15.52
C LYS A 163 16.12 -1.85 13.99
N GLY A 164 14.99 -2.32 13.43
CA GLY A 164 14.76 -2.33 11.99
C GLY A 164 14.40 -0.94 11.45
N MET A 165 14.34 -0.79 10.10
CA MET A 165 13.95 0.46 9.43
C MET A 165 12.57 0.93 9.90
N LEU A 166 11.58 0.05 9.98
CA LEU A 166 10.24 0.35 10.47
C LEU A 166 10.27 0.89 11.91
N ASP A 167 11.08 0.30 12.79
CA ASP A 167 11.25 0.73 14.17
C ASP A 167 11.90 2.13 14.26
N ALA A 168 12.89 2.42 13.39
CA ALA A 168 13.50 3.74 13.30
C ALA A 168 12.51 4.84 12.88
N PHE A 169 11.58 4.56 11.96
CA PHE A 169 10.50 5.48 11.62
C PHE A 169 9.48 5.60 12.76
N ALA A 170 9.12 4.49 13.42
CA ALA A 170 8.18 4.48 14.54
C ALA A 170 8.70 5.28 15.74
N GLN A 171 10.01 5.21 16.04
CA GLN A 171 10.65 5.97 17.11
C GLN A 171 10.76 7.46 16.79
N ALA A 172 11.08 7.82 15.54
CA ALA A 172 11.18 9.22 15.12
C ALA A 172 9.79 9.87 14.98
N ALA A 173 8.73 9.10 14.70
CA ALA A 173 7.40 9.63 14.40
C ALA A 173 6.72 10.29 15.60
N GLN A 174 6.13 11.44 15.36
CA GLN A 174 5.23 12.06 16.33
C GLN A 174 3.86 11.39 16.29
N ARG A 175 3.65 10.38 17.14
CA ARG A 175 2.46 9.49 17.13
C ARG A 175 1.13 10.24 17.06
N ARG A 176 0.96 11.33 17.85
CA ARG A 176 -0.29 12.09 17.84
C ARG A 176 -0.58 12.71 16.47
N MET A 177 0.41 13.35 15.85
CA MET A 177 0.25 13.98 14.53
C MET A 177 0.04 12.93 13.45
N LEU A 178 0.75 11.80 13.53
CA LEU A 178 0.57 10.67 12.61
C LEU A 178 -0.87 10.12 12.69
N THR A 179 -1.38 9.86 13.90
CA THR A 179 -2.75 9.38 14.08
C THR A 179 -3.79 10.37 13.54
N ILE A 180 -3.61 11.67 13.81
CA ILE A 180 -4.50 12.72 13.29
C ILE A 180 -4.46 12.75 11.76
N SER A 181 -3.25 12.76 11.16
CA SER A 181 -3.11 12.78 9.70
C SER A 181 -3.74 11.55 9.05
N CYS A 182 -3.52 10.35 9.61
CA CYS A 182 -4.14 9.12 9.10
C CYS A 182 -5.69 9.16 9.19
N ALA A 183 -6.24 9.69 10.29
CA ALA A 183 -7.68 9.88 10.44
C ALA A 183 -8.23 10.89 9.40
N VAL A 184 -7.53 11.99 9.16
CA VAL A 184 -7.90 12.96 8.11
C VAL A 184 -7.90 12.29 6.73
N TYR A 185 -6.86 11.53 6.38
CA TYR A 185 -6.84 10.80 5.10
C TYR A 185 -7.96 9.77 5.00
N ALA A 186 -8.29 9.05 6.08
CA ALA A 186 -9.39 8.10 6.07
C ALA A 186 -10.75 8.79 5.80
N VAL A 187 -10.98 9.97 6.40
CA VAL A 187 -12.18 10.78 6.14
C VAL A 187 -12.19 11.28 4.69
N LEU A 188 -11.07 11.78 4.18
CA LEU A 188 -10.96 12.24 2.79
C LEU A 188 -11.24 11.10 1.79
N CYS A 189 -10.71 9.89 2.04
CA CYS A 189 -10.99 8.71 1.22
C CYS A 189 -12.48 8.32 1.28
N ALA A 190 -13.07 8.31 2.47
CA ALA A 190 -14.49 8.00 2.64
C ALA A 190 -15.40 8.99 1.90
N VAL A 191 -15.09 10.28 1.97
CA VAL A 191 -15.81 11.34 1.25
C VAL A 191 -15.65 11.18 -0.25
N LEU A 192 -14.42 10.96 -0.74
CA LEU A 192 -14.15 10.72 -2.16
C LEU A 192 -14.96 9.51 -2.68
N TRP A 193 -14.94 8.41 -1.96
CA TRP A 193 -15.68 7.19 -2.32
C TRP A 193 -17.20 7.40 -2.29
N ALA A 194 -17.71 8.16 -1.32
CA ALA A 194 -19.13 8.49 -1.27
C ALA A 194 -19.57 9.37 -2.45
N ILE A 195 -18.73 10.32 -2.87
CA ILE A 195 -19.02 11.21 -4.01
C ILE A 195 -18.97 10.44 -5.35
N VAL A 196 -17.95 9.58 -5.53
CA VAL A 196 -17.69 8.91 -6.81
C VAL A 196 -18.49 7.60 -6.94
N GLY A 197 -18.47 6.77 -5.89
CA GLY A 197 -19.04 5.41 -5.90
C GLY A 197 -20.31 5.25 -5.07
N GLY A 198 -20.81 6.33 -4.44
CA GLY A 198 -22.02 6.27 -3.64
C GLY A 198 -21.94 5.24 -2.52
N TRP A 199 -22.83 4.25 -2.54
CA TRP A 199 -22.91 3.18 -1.52
C TRP A 199 -21.65 2.30 -1.46
N LEU A 200 -20.81 2.26 -2.54
CA LEU A 200 -19.54 1.49 -2.55
C LEU A 200 -18.56 1.96 -1.49
N ALA A 201 -18.69 3.18 -0.97
CA ALA A 201 -17.89 3.66 0.15
C ALA A 201 -17.97 2.73 1.36
N ILE A 202 -19.15 2.16 1.65
CA ILE A 202 -19.35 1.29 2.81
C ILE A 202 -18.55 -0.01 2.71
N PRO A 203 -18.70 -0.84 1.65
CA PRO A 203 -17.92 -2.07 1.54
C PRO A 203 -16.42 -1.81 1.39
N CYS A 204 -15.98 -0.70 0.79
CA CYS A 204 -14.57 -0.33 0.75
C CYS A 204 -14.01 -0.06 2.16
N LEU A 205 -14.72 0.70 2.99
CA LEU A 205 -14.30 0.96 4.37
C LEU A 205 -14.28 -0.34 5.21
N LEU A 206 -15.30 -1.18 5.06
CA LEU A 206 -15.36 -2.48 5.75
C LEU A 206 -14.20 -3.38 5.32
N ALA A 207 -13.90 -3.45 4.02
CA ALA A 207 -12.78 -4.22 3.50
C ALA A 207 -11.43 -3.73 4.06
N ALA A 208 -11.21 -2.41 4.11
CA ALA A 208 -9.99 -1.84 4.69
C ALA A 208 -9.85 -2.18 6.19
N ILE A 209 -10.94 -2.12 6.96
CA ILE A 209 -10.94 -2.50 8.39
C ILE A 209 -10.63 -3.99 8.55
N LEU A 210 -11.25 -4.86 7.74
CA LEU A 210 -11.00 -6.29 7.77
C LEU A 210 -9.56 -6.64 7.39
N CYS A 211 -8.99 -5.98 6.36
CA CYS A 211 -7.58 -6.14 6.00
C CYS A 211 -6.66 -5.72 7.15
N ALA A 212 -6.92 -4.59 7.81
CA ALA A 212 -6.11 -4.12 8.93
C ALA A 212 -6.21 -5.04 10.15
N TRP A 213 -7.41 -5.56 10.43
CA TRP A 213 -7.62 -6.56 11.48
C TRP A 213 -6.88 -7.86 11.18
N TYR A 214 -7.00 -8.38 9.95
CA TYR A 214 -6.30 -9.59 9.52
C TYR A 214 -4.78 -9.40 9.55
N TYR A 215 -4.28 -8.26 9.07
CA TYR A 215 -2.86 -7.90 9.14
C TYR A 215 -2.32 -7.99 10.57
N ARG A 216 -3.01 -7.35 11.53
CA ARG A 216 -2.62 -7.42 12.94
C ARG A 216 -2.62 -8.86 13.45
N HIS A 217 -3.72 -9.60 13.20
CA HIS A 217 -3.86 -10.98 13.67
C HIS A 217 -2.76 -11.88 13.11
N MET A 218 -2.57 -11.86 11.79
CA MET A 218 -1.57 -12.65 11.08
C MET A 218 -0.16 -12.31 11.55
N SER A 219 0.20 -11.03 11.58
CA SER A 219 1.54 -10.59 11.96
C SER A 219 1.91 -11.01 13.39
N TYR A 220 0.97 -10.87 14.33
CA TYR A 220 1.22 -11.27 15.72
C TYR A 220 1.32 -12.79 15.90
N LYS A 221 0.47 -13.53 15.22
CA LYS A 221 0.44 -15.00 15.31
C LYS A 221 1.62 -15.65 14.62
N GLN A 222 2.02 -15.15 13.46
CA GLN A 222 2.99 -15.81 12.57
C GLN A 222 4.42 -15.26 12.72
N PHE A 223 4.59 -14.03 13.23
CA PHE A 223 5.88 -13.35 13.30
C PHE A 223 6.15 -12.68 14.67
N GLY A 224 5.18 -12.70 15.58
CA GLY A 224 5.30 -12.05 16.88
C GLY A 224 5.15 -10.52 16.87
N GLY A 225 4.86 -9.90 15.72
CA GLY A 225 4.71 -8.46 15.52
C GLY A 225 4.82 -8.09 14.04
N ILE A 226 4.94 -6.80 13.74
CA ILE A 226 5.05 -6.29 12.37
C ILE A 226 6.51 -6.07 11.95
N THR A 227 6.77 -6.14 10.63
CA THR A 227 8.03 -5.73 9.96
C THR A 227 7.73 -4.82 8.78
N GLY A 228 8.77 -4.27 8.14
CA GLY A 228 8.62 -3.52 6.88
C GLY A 228 8.04 -4.37 5.76
N ASP A 229 8.51 -5.61 5.64
CA ASP A 229 8.07 -6.58 4.63
C ASP A 229 6.59 -6.92 4.80
N LEU A 230 6.17 -7.20 6.05
CA LEU A 230 4.76 -7.40 6.40
C LEU A 230 3.90 -6.18 6.13
N ALA A 231 4.43 -4.97 6.29
CA ALA A 231 3.73 -3.74 5.93
C ALA A 231 3.56 -3.61 4.40
N GLY A 232 4.57 -4.00 3.61
CA GLY A 232 4.47 -4.10 2.15
C GLY A 232 3.41 -5.12 1.71
N TRP A 233 3.42 -6.31 2.32
CA TRP A 233 2.40 -7.34 2.09
C TRP A 233 0.99 -6.82 2.40
N PHE A 234 0.81 -6.15 3.53
CA PHE A 234 -0.47 -5.56 3.91
C PHE A 234 -0.97 -4.53 2.88
N LEU A 235 -0.07 -3.67 2.37
CA LEU A 235 -0.41 -2.71 1.33
C LEU A 235 -0.94 -3.42 0.08
N GLN A 236 -0.22 -4.40 -0.44
CA GLN A 236 -0.59 -5.13 -1.65
C GLN A 236 -1.94 -5.86 -1.48
N ILE A 237 -2.14 -6.57 -0.36
CA ILE A 237 -3.42 -7.25 -0.09
C ILE A 237 -4.58 -6.26 0.04
N THR A 238 -4.36 -5.13 0.71
CA THR A 238 -5.41 -4.12 0.88
C THR A 238 -5.77 -3.48 -0.46
N GLU A 239 -4.78 -3.13 -1.27
CA GLU A 239 -4.98 -2.52 -2.59
C GLU A 239 -5.73 -3.46 -3.53
N LEU A 240 -5.30 -4.73 -3.62
CA LEU A 240 -5.98 -5.74 -4.44
C LEU A 240 -7.42 -5.98 -3.97
N THR A 241 -7.64 -6.08 -2.66
CA THR A 241 -8.98 -6.29 -2.08
C THR A 241 -9.90 -5.10 -2.39
N LEU A 242 -9.43 -3.88 -2.22
CA LEU A 242 -10.20 -2.66 -2.50
C LEU A 242 -10.50 -2.54 -4.01
N THR A 243 -9.52 -2.83 -4.88
CA THR A 243 -9.73 -2.89 -6.33
C THR A 243 -10.83 -3.89 -6.69
N ALA A 244 -10.80 -5.10 -6.10
CA ALA A 244 -11.82 -6.11 -6.31
C ALA A 244 -13.20 -5.64 -5.84
N VAL A 245 -13.30 -5.03 -4.65
CA VAL A 245 -14.56 -4.47 -4.13
C VAL A 245 -15.12 -3.39 -5.05
N ILE A 246 -14.28 -2.50 -5.54
CA ILE A 246 -14.69 -1.42 -6.45
C ILE A 246 -15.17 -1.98 -7.79
N VAL A 247 -14.43 -2.92 -8.39
CA VAL A 247 -14.77 -3.49 -9.69
C VAL A 247 -16.03 -4.34 -9.59
N ILE A 248 -16.10 -5.27 -8.63
CA ILE A 248 -17.26 -6.17 -8.48
C ILE A 248 -18.49 -5.37 -8.06
N GLY A 249 -18.34 -4.48 -7.09
CA GLY A 249 -19.44 -3.62 -6.66
C GLY A 249 -19.91 -2.64 -7.75
N GLY A 250 -19.01 -2.18 -8.60
CA GLY A 250 -19.34 -1.34 -9.76
C GLY A 250 -20.17 -2.05 -10.83
N LYS A 251 -20.16 -3.39 -10.89
CA LYS A 251 -21.07 -4.17 -11.76
C LYS A 251 -22.51 -4.23 -11.22
N LEU A 252 -22.72 -3.81 -9.97
CA LEU A 252 -24.03 -3.77 -9.30
C LEU A 252 -24.65 -2.36 -9.27
N LEU A 253 -23.94 -1.35 -9.80
CA LEU A 253 -24.42 0.03 -10.03
C LEU A 253 -25.17 0.11 -11.36
#